data_a527d7564a0475e3b4f1b895c6c3c107
#
_entry.id   a527d7564a0475e3b4f1b895c6c3c107
#
_cell.length_a   1.000
_cell.length_b   1.000
_cell.length_c   1.000
_cell.angle_alpha   90.00
_cell.angle_beta   90.00
_cell.angle_gamma   90.00
#
_symmetry.space_group_name_H-M   'P 1'
#
loop_
_entity.id
_entity.type
_entity.pdbx_description
1 polymer ?
#
loop_
_entity_poly.entity_id
_entity_poly.type
_entity_poly.pdbx_seq_one_letter_code
_entity_poly.pdbx_strand_id
1 'polypeptide(L)'
;MKTTVKSFSELPTQELYAVLQLRSEVFVVEQDCVYQDLDGKDQKALHILGYEQDQLVAYTRIFKPGDYFEQSSIGRVVVSPQHRGKSYGQEIMKASLAFAKAENYTSIKISAQCYLDKFYTDLGFVFTGEKYLEDGIPHQAM
;
A
#
# COMPACT_ATOMS: atom_id res chain seq x y z
N MET A 1 14.90 2.51 -7.90
CA MET A 1 13.46 2.79 -8.10
C MET A 1 13.18 4.26 -7.82
N LYS A 2 12.45 4.90 -8.68
CA LYS A 2 12.05 6.30 -8.52
C LYS A 2 10.63 6.36 -7.97
N THR A 3 10.38 7.18 -6.94
CA THR A 3 9.05 7.28 -6.33
C THR A 3 8.43 8.65 -6.56
N THR A 4 7.12 8.68 -6.74
CA THR A 4 6.33 9.90 -6.84
C THR A 4 5.06 9.77 -6.01
N VAL A 5 4.50 10.92 -5.59
CA VAL A 5 3.25 10.97 -4.85
C VAL A 5 2.23 11.76 -5.66
N LYS A 6 1.05 11.20 -5.86
CA LYS A 6 -0.02 11.85 -6.62
C LYS A 6 -1.37 11.65 -5.93
N SER A 7 -2.23 12.67 -6.00
CA SER A 7 -3.64 12.53 -5.66
C SER A 7 -4.35 11.78 -6.79
N PHE A 8 -5.58 11.33 -6.55
CA PHE A 8 -6.35 10.63 -7.56
C PHE A 8 -6.53 11.48 -8.83
N SER A 9 -6.84 12.77 -8.68
CA SER A 9 -7.05 13.66 -9.82
C SER A 9 -5.77 13.95 -10.60
N GLU A 10 -4.61 13.74 -10.01
CA GLU A 10 -3.32 13.93 -10.66
C GLU A 10 -2.85 12.69 -11.45
N LEU A 11 -3.55 11.57 -11.33
CA LEU A 11 -3.19 10.34 -12.04
C LEU A 11 -3.73 10.38 -13.47
N PRO A 12 -2.86 10.37 -14.50
CA PRO A 12 -3.33 10.20 -15.86
C PRO A 12 -4.02 8.83 -16.04
N THR A 13 -4.88 8.72 -17.03
CA THR A 13 -5.66 7.49 -17.25
C THR A 13 -4.77 6.26 -17.36
N GLN A 14 -3.66 6.35 -18.10
CA GLN A 14 -2.76 5.21 -18.29
C GLN A 14 -2.07 4.81 -16.97
N GLU A 15 -1.71 5.79 -16.15
CA GLU A 15 -1.06 5.54 -14.86
C GLU A 15 -2.06 4.91 -13.89
N LEU A 16 -3.28 5.43 -13.85
CA LEU A 16 -4.34 4.82 -13.04
C LEU A 16 -4.60 3.38 -13.46
N TYR A 17 -4.66 3.12 -14.77
CA TYR A 17 -4.86 1.77 -15.27
C TYR A 17 -3.73 0.84 -14.82
N ALA A 18 -2.49 1.30 -14.90
CA ALA A 18 -1.32 0.51 -14.48
C ALA A 18 -1.37 0.20 -12.97
N VAL A 19 -1.79 1.14 -12.15
CA VAL A 19 -1.98 0.94 -10.71
C VAL A 19 -3.02 -0.15 -10.46
N LEU A 20 -4.18 -0.04 -11.08
CA LEU A 20 -5.26 -1.00 -10.87
C LEU A 20 -4.90 -2.39 -11.40
N GLN A 21 -4.17 -2.45 -12.52
CA GLN A 21 -3.69 -3.72 -13.08
C GLN A 21 -2.72 -4.41 -12.12
N LEU A 22 -1.76 -3.68 -11.56
CA LEU A 22 -0.80 -4.23 -10.61
C LEU A 22 -1.51 -4.74 -9.35
N ARG A 23 -2.45 -3.98 -8.81
CA ARG A 23 -3.23 -4.36 -7.64
C ARG A 23 -4.05 -5.63 -7.91
N SER A 24 -4.71 -5.69 -9.05
CA SER A 24 -5.51 -6.86 -9.43
C SER A 24 -4.62 -8.09 -9.61
N GLU A 25 -3.48 -7.95 -10.28
CA GLU A 25 -2.55 -9.06 -10.51
C GLU A 25 -2.08 -9.70 -9.21
N VAL A 26 -1.75 -8.90 -8.20
CA VAL A 26 -1.20 -9.41 -6.95
C VAL A 26 -2.30 -9.79 -5.96
N PHE A 27 -3.23 -8.89 -5.68
CA PHE A 27 -4.18 -9.09 -4.59
C PHE A 27 -5.31 -10.05 -4.95
N VAL A 28 -5.69 -10.14 -6.22
CA VAL A 28 -6.77 -11.01 -6.66
C VAL A 28 -6.23 -12.27 -7.33
N VAL A 29 -5.42 -12.12 -8.35
CA VAL A 29 -4.96 -13.26 -9.16
C VAL A 29 -3.90 -14.08 -8.44
N GLU A 30 -2.80 -13.45 -8.03
CA GLU A 30 -1.69 -14.17 -7.38
C GLU A 30 -2.10 -14.78 -6.05
N GLN A 31 -2.83 -14.02 -5.22
CA GLN A 31 -3.28 -14.49 -3.92
C GLN A 31 -4.48 -15.44 -4.01
N ASP A 32 -5.01 -15.65 -5.21
CA ASP A 32 -6.19 -16.49 -5.45
C ASP A 32 -7.33 -16.10 -4.50
N CYS A 33 -7.61 -14.81 -4.42
CA CYS A 33 -8.58 -14.26 -3.49
C CYS A 33 -9.63 -13.46 -4.27
N VAL A 34 -10.85 -13.98 -4.33
CA VAL A 34 -11.94 -13.35 -5.08
C VAL A 34 -12.58 -12.29 -4.20
N TYR A 35 -12.23 -11.02 -4.42
CA TYR A 35 -12.85 -9.88 -3.76
C TYR A 35 -12.77 -8.66 -4.65
N GLN A 36 -13.52 -7.63 -4.30
CA GLN A 36 -13.52 -6.41 -5.07
C GLN A 36 -12.42 -5.46 -4.56
N ASP A 37 -11.27 -5.45 -5.24
CA ASP A 37 -10.15 -4.58 -4.86
C ASP A 37 -10.48 -3.09 -4.97
N LEU A 38 -11.27 -2.70 -5.96
CA LEU A 38 -11.74 -1.33 -6.12
C LEU A 38 -12.87 -1.06 -5.12
N ASP A 39 -12.52 -0.38 -4.03
CA ASP A 39 -13.40 -0.21 -2.88
C ASP A 39 -14.09 1.16 -2.82
N GLY A 40 -13.94 1.98 -3.87
CA GLY A 40 -14.52 3.32 -3.91
C GLY A 40 -13.79 4.36 -3.06
N LYS A 41 -12.62 4.01 -2.52
CA LYS A 41 -11.86 4.89 -1.61
C LYS A 41 -10.63 5.52 -2.25
N ASP A 42 -10.27 5.11 -3.46
CA ASP A 42 -9.06 5.61 -4.13
C ASP A 42 -9.13 7.11 -4.42
N GLN A 43 -10.33 7.65 -4.57
CA GLN A 43 -10.53 9.07 -4.85
C GLN A 43 -10.07 9.98 -3.71
N LYS A 44 -10.07 9.49 -2.48
CA LYS A 44 -9.62 10.25 -1.29
C LYS A 44 -8.16 9.97 -0.94
N ALA A 45 -7.56 8.94 -1.51
CA ALA A 45 -6.22 8.52 -1.15
C ALA A 45 -5.16 9.35 -1.86
N LEU A 46 -3.96 9.34 -1.28
CA LEU A 46 -2.75 9.72 -1.99
C LEU A 46 -2.06 8.44 -2.45
N HIS A 47 -1.51 8.48 -3.65
CA HIS A 47 -0.94 7.30 -4.30
C HIS A 47 0.55 7.46 -4.40
N ILE A 48 1.29 6.52 -3.83
CA ILE A 48 2.75 6.49 -3.90
C ILE A 48 3.11 5.47 -4.97
N LEU A 49 3.81 5.94 -5.99
CA LEU A 49 4.13 5.13 -7.18
C LEU A 49 5.63 4.94 -7.26
N GLY A 50 6.05 3.69 -7.47
CA GLY A 50 7.45 3.35 -7.65
C GLY A 50 7.70 2.86 -9.08
N TYR A 51 8.64 3.50 -9.76
CA TYR A 51 8.97 3.19 -11.14
C TYR A 51 10.39 2.69 -11.28
N GLU A 52 10.57 1.68 -12.13
CA GLU A 52 11.86 1.26 -12.64
C GLU A 52 11.80 1.44 -14.16
N GLN A 53 12.58 2.37 -14.72
CA GLN A 53 12.61 2.64 -16.16
C GLN A 53 11.20 2.78 -16.75
N ASP A 54 10.42 3.70 -16.37
CA ASP A 54 9.08 3.96 -16.90
C ASP A 54 8.05 2.85 -16.66
N GLN A 55 8.40 1.78 -15.94
CA GLN A 55 7.47 0.72 -15.56
C GLN A 55 7.08 0.83 -14.10
N LEU A 56 5.77 0.81 -13.83
CA LEU A 56 5.27 0.80 -12.46
C LEU A 56 5.57 -0.57 -11.84
N VAL A 57 6.39 -0.59 -10.77
CA VAL A 57 6.83 -1.83 -10.14
C VAL A 57 6.42 -1.93 -8.68
N ALA A 58 6.06 -0.83 -8.04
CA ALA A 58 5.64 -0.82 -6.65
C ALA A 58 4.62 0.29 -6.40
N TYR A 59 3.76 0.09 -5.39
CA TYR A 59 2.68 1.02 -5.12
C TYR A 59 2.23 0.91 -3.66
N THR A 60 1.83 2.02 -3.08
CA THR A 60 1.03 2.07 -1.85
C THR A 60 0.00 3.18 -1.98
N ARG A 61 -1.08 3.09 -1.18
CA ARG A 61 -1.98 4.22 -1.02
C ARG A 61 -1.98 4.68 0.44
N ILE A 62 -2.07 6.00 0.63
CA ILE A 62 -2.09 6.61 1.96
C ILE A 62 -3.39 7.38 2.12
N PHE A 63 -4.01 7.21 3.27
CA PHE A 63 -5.12 8.04 3.71
C PHE A 63 -4.64 8.99 4.80
N LYS A 64 -5.04 10.27 4.71
CA LYS A 64 -4.81 11.21 5.80
C LYS A 64 -5.65 10.81 7.02
N PRO A 65 -5.31 11.30 8.22
CA PRO A 65 -6.12 10.98 9.42
C PRO A 65 -7.60 11.33 9.20
N GLY A 66 -8.47 10.40 9.56
CA GLY A 66 -9.91 10.55 9.48
C GLY A 66 -10.57 10.07 8.18
N ASP A 67 -9.82 9.79 7.13
CA ASP A 67 -10.41 9.38 5.84
C ASP A 67 -10.66 7.88 5.74
N TYR A 68 -9.98 7.07 6.51
CA TYR A 68 -10.15 5.62 6.53
C TYR A 68 -10.20 5.11 7.97
N PHE A 69 -9.15 5.39 8.73
CA PHE A 69 -9.11 5.22 10.18
C PHE A 69 -8.98 6.59 10.82
N GLU A 70 -9.12 6.66 12.15
CA GLU A 70 -8.85 7.89 12.89
C GLU A 70 -7.42 8.36 12.68
N GLN A 71 -6.46 7.41 12.68
CA GLN A 71 -5.07 7.71 12.33
C GLN A 71 -4.90 7.72 10.81
N SER A 72 -3.77 8.24 10.34
CA SER A 72 -3.34 8.01 8.95
C SER A 72 -3.22 6.50 8.69
N SER A 73 -3.41 6.09 7.45
CA SER A 73 -3.35 4.68 7.08
C SER A 73 -2.56 4.50 5.79
N ILE A 74 -1.77 3.43 5.74
CA ILE A 74 -1.10 2.98 4.52
C ILE A 74 -1.65 1.60 4.18
N GLY A 75 -2.05 1.42 2.93
CA GLY A 75 -2.58 0.14 2.47
C GLY A 75 -2.25 -0.13 1.02
N ARG A 76 -2.76 -1.24 0.51
CA ARG A 76 -2.53 -1.70 -0.86
C ARG A 76 -1.04 -1.71 -1.22
N VAL A 77 -0.20 -2.14 -0.27
CA VAL A 77 1.25 -2.26 -0.47
C VAL A 77 1.51 -3.41 -1.44
N VAL A 78 2.15 -3.12 -2.56
CA VAL A 78 2.33 -4.12 -3.61
C VAL A 78 3.64 -3.90 -4.36
N VAL A 79 4.29 -5.01 -4.73
CA VAL A 79 5.45 -5.03 -5.64
C VAL A 79 5.14 -6.00 -6.77
N SER A 80 5.43 -5.60 -8.00
CA SER A 80 5.26 -6.44 -9.17
C SER A 80 6.00 -7.78 -8.97
N PRO A 81 5.37 -8.93 -9.28
CA PRO A 81 6.01 -10.24 -9.07
C PRO A 81 7.37 -10.38 -9.78
N GLN A 82 7.53 -9.78 -10.96
CA GLN A 82 8.78 -9.86 -11.71
C GLN A 82 9.90 -8.99 -11.13
N HIS A 83 9.59 -8.14 -10.16
CA HIS A 83 10.54 -7.17 -9.59
C HIS A 83 10.79 -7.40 -8.11
N ARG A 84 10.38 -8.54 -7.58
CA ARG A 84 10.64 -8.91 -6.18
C ARG A 84 12.10 -9.31 -6.00
N GLY A 85 12.57 -9.29 -4.75
CA GLY A 85 13.95 -9.61 -4.42
C GLY A 85 14.92 -8.45 -4.58
N LYS A 86 14.41 -7.24 -4.85
CA LYS A 86 15.22 -6.00 -5.01
C LYS A 86 14.95 -5.00 -3.89
N SER A 87 14.30 -5.41 -2.81
CA SER A 87 13.92 -4.56 -1.67
C SER A 87 12.97 -3.41 -2.02
N TYR A 88 12.22 -3.51 -3.11
CA TYR A 88 11.29 -2.44 -3.51
C TYR A 88 10.13 -2.28 -2.54
N GLY A 89 9.72 -3.36 -1.86
CA GLY A 89 8.70 -3.26 -0.80
C GLY A 89 9.14 -2.36 0.33
N GLN A 90 10.38 -2.49 0.79
CA GLN A 90 10.94 -1.60 1.80
C GLN A 90 11.09 -0.19 1.29
N GLU A 91 11.55 -0.01 0.05
CA GLU A 91 11.73 1.32 -0.54
C GLU A 91 10.40 2.07 -0.67
N ILE A 92 9.34 1.40 -1.15
CA ILE A 92 8.03 2.05 -1.31
C ILE A 92 7.42 2.38 0.05
N MET A 93 7.60 1.54 1.06
CA MET A 93 7.13 1.83 2.40
C MET A 93 7.90 2.98 3.04
N LYS A 94 9.22 3.03 2.85
CA LYS A 94 10.02 4.15 3.35
C LYS A 94 9.63 5.47 2.69
N ALA A 95 9.33 5.45 1.39
CA ALA A 95 8.82 6.63 0.70
C ALA A 95 7.47 7.08 1.27
N SER A 96 6.60 6.11 1.56
CA SER A 96 5.29 6.38 2.16
C SER A 96 5.42 6.98 3.55
N LEU A 97 6.32 6.43 4.37
CA LEU A 97 6.57 6.93 5.73
C LEU A 97 7.20 8.33 5.70
N ALA A 98 8.11 8.58 4.76
CA ALA A 98 8.72 9.91 4.58
C ALA A 98 7.66 10.95 4.20
N PHE A 99 6.73 10.59 3.32
CA PHE A 99 5.62 11.47 2.96
C PHE A 99 4.75 11.78 4.18
N ALA A 100 4.37 10.76 4.93
CA ALA A 100 3.54 10.93 6.12
C ALA A 100 4.23 11.85 7.15
N LYS A 101 5.53 11.68 7.35
CA LYS A 101 6.30 12.51 8.26
C LYS A 101 6.34 13.96 7.78
N ALA A 102 6.51 14.19 6.47
CA ALA A 102 6.51 15.54 5.88
C ALA A 102 5.16 16.23 6.03
N GLU A 103 4.06 15.47 6.02
CA GLU A 103 2.70 15.98 6.23
C GLU A 103 2.34 16.07 7.72
N ASN A 104 3.26 15.77 8.63
CA ASN A 104 3.06 15.80 10.08
C ASN A 104 1.99 14.81 10.56
N TYR A 105 1.83 13.68 9.89
CA TYR A 105 0.99 12.59 10.40
C TYR A 105 1.74 11.91 11.54
N THR A 106 1.17 11.96 12.75
CA THR A 106 1.86 11.52 13.97
C THR A 106 1.68 10.04 14.25
N SER A 107 0.68 9.40 13.65
CA SER A 107 0.35 8.00 13.92
C SER A 107 -0.16 7.36 12.63
N ILE A 108 0.34 6.17 12.32
CA ILE A 108 -0.05 5.43 11.12
C ILE A 108 -0.53 4.06 11.54
N LYS A 109 -1.73 3.70 11.09
CA LYS A 109 -2.32 2.39 11.32
C LYS A 109 -2.33 1.59 10.02
N ILE A 110 -1.98 0.31 10.10
CA ILE A 110 -2.06 -0.59 8.95
C ILE A 110 -2.86 -1.83 9.34
N SER A 111 -3.48 -2.45 8.33
CA SER A 111 -4.07 -3.78 8.43
C SER A 111 -3.14 -4.72 7.70
N ALA A 112 -2.30 -5.44 8.45
CA ALA A 112 -1.22 -6.22 7.88
C ALA A 112 -1.59 -7.70 7.81
N GLN A 113 -1.26 -8.35 6.68
CA GLN A 113 -1.35 -9.81 6.60
C GLN A 113 -0.36 -10.40 7.62
N CYS A 114 -0.81 -11.37 8.41
CA CYS A 114 -0.02 -11.89 9.53
C CYS A 114 1.33 -12.46 9.11
N TYR A 115 1.43 -13.07 7.93
CA TYR A 115 2.69 -13.63 7.46
C TYR A 115 3.73 -12.55 7.10
N LEU A 116 3.34 -11.28 7.05
CA LEU A 116 4.23 -10.14 6.81
C LEU A 116 4.63 -9.41 8.11
N ASP A 117 4.39 -10.03 9.25
CA ASP A 117 4.69 -9.44 10.56
C ASP A 117 6.13 -8.94 10.64
N LYS A 118 7.10 -9.77 10.26
CA LYS A 118 8.52 -9.38 10.29
C LYS A 118 8.80 -8.19 9.36
N PHE A 119 8.22 -8.18 8.18
CA PHE A 119 8.40 -7.08 7.23
C PHE A 119 7.98 -5.75 7.85
N TYR A 120 6.81 -5.70 8.47
CA TYR A 120 6.31 -4.46 9.06
C TYR A 120 6.99 -4.11 10.37
N THR A 121 7.32 -5.09 11.21
CA THR A 121 8.06 -4.80 12.46
C THR A 121 9.45 -4.26 12.17
N ASP A 122 10.11 -4.74 11.12
CA ASP A 122 11.42 -4.20 10.70
C ASP A 122 11.33 -2.73 10.25
N LEU A 123 10.14 -2.28 9.84
CA LEU A 123 9.88 -0.89 9.48
C LEU A 123 9.45 -0.03 10.68
N GLY A 124 9.34 -0.62 11.86
CA GLY A 124 8.96 0.10 13.08
C GLY A 124 7.50 -0.04 13.48
N PHE A 125 6.70 -0.81 12.77
CA PHE A 125 5.31 -1.06 13.15
C PHE A 125 5.23 -2.05 14.32
N VAL A 126 4.24 -1.85 15.19
CA VAL A 126 4.00 -2.68 16.37
C VAL A 126 2.57 -3.21 16.32
N PHE A 127 2.40 -4.49 16.64
CA PHE A 127 1.06 -5.08 16.75
C PHE A 127 0.27 -4.37 17.83
N THR A 128 -0.91 -3.85 17.48
CA THR A 128 -1.75 -3.06 18.39
C THR A 128 -3.16 -3.60 18.55
N GLY A 129 -3.57 -4.59 17.77
CA GLY A 129 -4.93 -5.07 17.74
C GLY A 129 -5.04 -6.58 17.66
N GLU A 130 -6.26 -7.06 17.51
CA GLU A 130 -6.52 -8.48 17.39
C GLU A 130 -6.21 -8.98 15.98
N LYS A 131 -5.91 -10.27 15.88
CA LYS A 131 -5.83 -10.95 14.59
C LYS A 131 -7.24 -11.24 14.08
N TYR A 132 -7.42 -11.12 12.78
CA TYR A 132 -8.73 -11.34 12.16
C TYR A 132 -8.52 -11.87 10.72
N LEU A 133 -9.61 -12.38 10.14
CA LEU A 133 -9.59 -12.78 8.73
C LEU A 133 -10.14 -11.65 7.87
N GLU A 134 -9.42 -11.34 6.79
CA GLU A 134 -9.88 -10.40 5.77
C GLU A 134 -9.70 -11.10 4.43
N ASP A 135 -10.80 -11.29 3.72
CA ASP A 135 -10.83 -12.03 2.44
C ASP A 135 -10.18 -13.43 2.57
N GLY A 136 -10.39 -14.10 3.70
CA GLY A 136 -9.85 -15.43 3.95
C GLY A 136 -8.37 -15.48 4.33
N ILE A 137 -7.69 -14.34 4.42
CA ILE A 137 -6.27 -14.25 4.78
C ILE A 137 -6.16 -13.68 6.20
N PRO A 138 -5.37 -14.33 7.09
CA PRO A 138 -5.16 -13.79 8.43
C PRO A 138 -4.49 -12.41 8.40
N HIS A 139 -5.06 -11.44 9.10
CA HIS A 139 -4.57 -10.08 9.23
C HIS A 139 -4.42 -9.68 10.68
N GLN A 140 -3.69 -8.61 10.93
CA GLN A 140 -3.55 -8.00 12.25
C GLN A 140 -3.39 -6.48 12.11
N ALA A 141 -3.90 -5.75 13.10
CA ALA A 141 -3.72 -4.29 13.15
C ALA A 141 -2.31 -3.96 13.70
N MET A 142 -1.65 -2.98 13.07
CA MET A 142 -0.32 -2.54 13.48
C MET A 142 -0.16 -1.02 13.44
#